data_f1fd2ae06e526d8716811398e42aa194
#
_entry.id   f1fd2ae06e526d8716811398e42aa194
#
_cell.length_a   1.000
_cell.length_b   1.000
_cell.length_c   1.000
_cell.angle_alpha   90.00
_cell.angle_beta   90.00
_cell.angle_gamma   90.00
#
_symmetry.space_group_name_H-M   'P 1'
#
loop_
_entity.id
_entity.type
_entity.pdbx_description
1 polymer ?
#
loop_
_entity_poly.entity_id
_entity_poly.type
_entity_poly.pdbx_seq_one_letter_code
_entity_poly.pdbx_strand_id
1 'polypeptide(L)'
;MGKLTGKTALITGALQGIGEGIARTFARHGANLILLDISPEIEKLADELCGRGHRCTAVVADVRDPASVAAAIKRAKEKEGRIDILVNNAGVCRLGSFLDMSDEDRDFHIDINIKGVWNVTKAVLPEMIARKDGRIVMMSSVTGDMVAESNPAASPRRSAGSRRTGGLPRIG
;
A
#
# COMPACT_ATOMS: atom_id res chain seq x y z
N MET A 1 6.95 -25.13 7.55
CA MET A 1 6.05 -24.15 8.17
C MET A 1 6.43 -22.77 7.63
N GLY A 2 5.47 -21.99 7.14
CA GLY A 2 5.76 -20.67 6.56
C GLY A 2 6.15 -19.65 7.63
N LYS A 3 6.91 -18.62 7.26
CA LYS A 3 7.40 -17.56 8.19
C LYS A 3 6.28 -16.73 8.83
N LEU A 4 5.08 -16.72 8.22
CA LEU A 4 3.93 -15.93 8.66
C LEU A 4 2.75 -16.80 9.13
N THR A 5 2.99 -18.09 9.37
CA THR A 5 1.95 -19.01 9.81
C THR A 5 1.29 -18.51 11.10
N GLY A 6 -0.05 -18.43 11.08
CA GLY A 6 -0.86 -17.94 12.21
C GLY A 6 -0.87 -16.42 12.40
N LYS A 7 -0.24 -15.65 11.50
CA LYS A 7 -0.32 -14.20 11.47
C LYS A 7 -1.38 -13.74 10.48
N THR A 8 -2.11 -12.68 10.81
CA THR A 8 -3.08 -12.03 9.91
C THR A 8 -2.51 -10.71 9.42
N ALA A 9 -2.47 -10.54 8.10
CA ALA A 9 -1.95 -9.35 7.45
C ALA A 9 -3.06 -8.60 6.72
N LEU A 10 -3.21 -7.31 7.00
CA LEU A 10 -4.01 -6.36 6.22
C LEU A 10 -3.11 -5.67 5.20
N ILE A 11 -3.49 -5.73 3.93
CA ILE A 11 -2.77 -5.11 2.82
C ILE A 11 -3.71 -4.17 2.10
N THR A 12 -3.35 -2.88 1.98
CA THR A 12 -4.13 -1.89 1.22
C THR A 12 -3.64 -1.77 -0.21
N GLY A 13 -4.55 -1.47 -1.17
CA GLY A 13 -4.22 -1.45 -2.59
C GLY A 13 -3.76 -2.83 -3.07
N ALA A 14 -4.46 -3.88 -2.61
CA ALA A 14 -4.02 -5.26 -2.76
C ALA A 14 -4.41 -5.89 -4.10
N LEU A 15 -5.24 -5.21 -4.91
CA LEU A 15 -5.80 -5.79 -6.14
C LEU A 15 -4.75 -6.06 -7.20
N GLN A 16 -3.74 -5.23 -7.31
CA GLN A 16 -2.79 -5.28 -8.43
C GLN A 16 -1.37 -4.87 -8.02
N GLY A 17 -0.42 -5.12 -8.93
CA GLY A 17 0.95 -4.64 -8.81
C GLY A 17 1.68 -5.15 -7.56
N ILE A 18 2.28 -4.23 -6.83
CA ILE A 18 3.09 -4.55 -5.64
C ILE A 18 2.20 -5.15 -4.53
N GLY A 19 1.01 -4.59 -4.30
CA GLY A 19 0.07 -5.06 -3.28
C GLY A 19 -0.37 -6.51 -3.52
N GLU A 20 -0.70 -6.87 -4.75
CA GLU A 20 -1.02 -8.24 -5.13
C GLU A 20 0.19 -9.17 -4.94
N GLY A 21 1.38 -8.73 -5.36
CA GLY A 21 2.61 -9.48 -5.18
C GLY A 21 2.91 -9.78 -3.71
N ILE A 22 2.68 -8.81 -2.82
CA ILE A 22 2.80 -8.98 -1.36
C ILE A 22 1.75 -9.98 -0.86
N ALA A 23 0.47 -9.83 -1.26
CA ALA A 23 -0.61 -10.73 -0.87
C ALA A 23 -0.30 -12.19 -1.22
N ARG A 24 0.07 -12.45 -2.47
CA ARG A 24 0.45 -13.80 -2.94
C ARG A 24 1.68 -14.35 -2.19
N THR A 25 2.64 -13.51 -1.89
CA THR A 25 3.84 -13.91 -1.14
C THR A 25 3.51 -14.24 0.30
N PHE A 26 2.72 -13.42 0.98
CA PHE A 26 2.31 -13.64 2.37
C PHE A 26 1.44 -14.90 2.49
N ALA A 27 0.54 -15.14 1.53
CA ALA A 27 -0.24 -16.37 1.42
C ALA A 27 0.68 -17.61 1.37
N ARG A 28 1.68 -17.63 0.49
CA ARG A 28 2.66 -18.72 0.40
C ARG A 28 3.45 -18.95 1.69
N HIS A 29 3.62 -17.90 2.49
CA HIS A 29 4.25 -18.00 3.82
C HIS A 29 3.28 -18.30 4.96
N GLY A 30 2.02 -18.59 4.66
CA GLY A 30 1.02 -19.10 5.62
C GLY A 30 0.31 -18.00 6.41
N ALA A 31 0.33 -16.75 5.96
CA ALA A 31 -0.48 -15.69 6.56
C ALA A 31 -1.95 -15.84 6.20
N ASN A 32 -2.84 -15.48 7.15
CA ASN A 32 -4.21 -15.12 6.82
C ASN A 32 -4.22 -13.70 6.24
N LEU A 33 -5.04 -13.43 5.24
CA LEU A 33 -5.01 -12.17 4.52
C LEU A 33 -6.33 -11.40 4.64
N ILE A 34 -6.22 -10.11 4.88
CA ILE A 34 -7.26 -9.13 4.67
C ILE A 34 -6.80 -8.25 3.51
N LEU A 35 -7.49 -8.36 2.38
CA LEU A 35 -7.16 -7.64 1.15
C LEU A 35 -8.10 -6.46 1.02
N LEU A 36 -7.57 -5.24 1.14
CA LEU A 36 -8.35 -4.01 1.04
C LEU A 36 -8.03 -3.30 -0.28
N ASP A 37 -9.07 -2.98 -1.02
CA ASP A 37 -8.97 -2.16 -2.23
C ASP A 37 -10.24 -1.32 -2.41
N ILE A 38 -10.17 -0.26 -3.21
CA ILE A 38 -11.34 0.54 -3.59
C ILE A 38 -12.21 -0.21 -4.62
N SER A 39 -11.59 -1.07 -5.42
CA SER A 39 -12.28 -1.83 -6.46
C SER A 39 -12.91 -3.11 -5.90
N PRO A 40 -14.18 -3.40 -6.24
CA PRO A 40 -14.82 -4.65 -5.86
C PRO A 40 -14.17 -5.90 -6.51
N GLU A 41 -13.35 -5.74 -7.53
CA GLU A 41 -12.59 -6.82 -8.16
C GLU A 41 -11.64 -7.52 -7.16
N ILE A 42 -11.35 -6.91 -6.02
CA ILE A 42 -10.55 -7.51 -4.95
C ILE A 42 -11.15 -8.82 -4.43
N GLU A 43 -12.47 -8.99 -4.54
CA GLU A 43 -13.17 -10.21 -4.17
C GLU A 43 -12.71 -11.39 -5.02
N LYS A 44 -12.49 -11.18 -6.32
CA LYS A 44 -12.00 -12.23 -7.23
C LYS A 44 -10.61 -12.72 -6.84
N LEU A 45 -9.72 -11.80 -6.44
CA LEU A 45 -8.40 -12.17 -5.97
C LEU A 45 -8.47 -12.97 -4.67
N ALA A 46 -9.34 -12.58 -3.74
CA ALA A 46 -9.54 -13.33 -2.49
C ALA A 46 -10.07 -14.74 -2.78
N ASP A 47 -11.07 -14.87 -3.67
CA ASP A 47 -11.63 -16.17 -4.07
C ASP A 47 -10.57 -17.06 -4.73
N GLU A 48 -9.74 -16.50 -5.61
CA GLU A 48 -8.64 -17.22 -6.23
C GLU A 48 -7.67 -17.80 -5.18
N LEU A 49 -7.28 -16.96 -4.20
CA LEU A 49 -6.36 -17.38 -3.15
C LEU A 49 -7.01 -18.41 -2.21
N CYS A 50 -8.28 -18.22 -1.86
CA CYS A 50 -9.05 -19.20 -1.09
C CYS A 50 -9.15 -20.54 -1.82
N GLY A 51 -9.41 -20.54 -3.13
CA GLY A 51 -9.43 -21.75 -3.96
C GLY A 51 -8.10 -22.50 -4.01
N ARG A 52 -7.00 -21.82 -3.68
CA ARG A 52 -5.67 -22.42 -3.51
C ARG A 52 -5.36 -22.87 -2.08
N GLY A 53 -6.35 -22.85 -1.19
CA GLY A 53 -6.21 -23.27 0.20
C GLY A 53 -5.66 -22.20 1.15
N HIS A 54 -5.59 -20.94 0.74
CA HIS A 54 -5.20 -19.83 1.61
C HIS A 54 -6.43 -19.22 2.30
N ARG A 55 -6.23 -18.66 3.49
CA ARG A 55 -7.28 -17.94 4.21
C ARG A 55 -7.22 -16.45 3.84
N CYS A 56 -8.26 -15.97 3.14
CA CYS A 56 -8.33 -14.61 2.63
C CYS A 56 -9.72 -14.01 2.83
N THR A 57 -9.76 -12.74 3.18
CA THR A 57 -10.98 -11.94 3.24
C THR A 57 -10.78 -10.66 2.43
N ALA A 58 -11.62 -10.42 1.44
CA ALA A 58 -11.66 -9.15 0.73
C ALA A 58 -12.50 -8.12 1.50
N VAL A 59 -12.09 -6.88 1.46
CA VAL A 59 -12.86 -5.72 1.94
C VAL A 59 -12.74 -4.57 0.95
N VAL A 60 -13.88 -4.09 0.48
CA VAL A 60 -13.96 -2.92 -0.39
C VAL A 60 -14.04 -1.67 0.47
N ALA A 61 -13.08 -0.78 0.33
CA ALA A 61 -13.05 0.50 1.04
C ALA A 61 -12.16 1.52 0.34
N ASP A 62 -12.55 2.78 0.41
CA ASP A 62 -11.71 3.90 0.02
C ASP A 62 -10.87 4.35 1.23
N VAL A 63 -9.55 4.29 1.11
CA VAL A 63 -8.63 4.70 2.18
C VAL A 63 -8.78 6.19 2.56
N ARG A 64 -9.33 7.01 1.66
CA ARG A 64 -9.59 8.44 1.91
C ARG A 64 -10.74 8.65 2.89
N ASP A 65 -11.67 7.71 2.98
CA ASP A 65 -12.82 7.77 3.86
C ASP A 65 -12.57 7.00 5.17
N PRO A 66 -12.33 7.70 6.31
CA PRO A 66 -12.06 7.05 7.58
C PRO A 66 -13.24 6.21 8.11
N ALA A 67 -14.48 6.55 7.78
CA ALA A 67 -15.65 5.78 8.19
C ALA A 67 -15.74 4.46 7.41
N SER A 68 -15.53 4.52 6.09
CA SER A 68 -15.44 3.33 5.24
C SER A 68 -14.33 2.39 5.70
N VAL A 69 -13.14 2.92 5.96
CA VAL A 69 -11.98 2.16 6.48
C VAL A 69 -12.32 1.49 7.81
N ALA A 70 -12.87 2.22 8.77
CA ALA A 70 -13.20 1.68 10.08
C ALA A 70 -14.23 0.55 10.00
N ALA A 71 -15.28 0.73 9.19
CA ALA A 71 -16.30 -0.28 8.97
C ALA A 71 -15.74 -1.53 8.28
N ALA A 72 -14.89 -1.36 7.27
CA ALA A 72 -14.25 -2.45 6.55
C ALA A 72 -13.33 -3.27 7.46
N ILE A 73 -12.48 -2.61 8.26
CA ILE A 73 -11.57 -3.27 9.20
C ILE A 73 -12.35 -4.00 10.29
N LYS A 74 -13.43 -3.41 10.81
CA LYS A 74 -14.30 -4.08 11.79
C LYS A 74 -14.85 -5.39 11.23
N ARG A 75 -15.46 -5.36 10.03
CA ARG A 75 -16.00 -6.57 9.37
C ARG A 75 -14.92 -7.63 9.12
N ALA A 76 -13.74 -7.20 8.68
CA ALA A 76 -12.63 -8.12 8.44
C ALA A 76 -12.18 -8.82 9.73
N LYS A 77 -12.13 -8.09 10.83
CA LYS A 77 -11.77 -8.64 12.15
C LYS A 77 -12.79 -9.61 12.71
N GLU A 78 -14.07 -9.45 12.40
CA GLU A 78 -15.11 -10.42 12.78
C GLU A 78 -14.84 -11.81 12.17
N LYS A 79 -14.21 -11.86 10.98
CA LYS A 79 -13.84 -13.11 10.28
C LYS A 79 -12.45 -13.61 10.65
N GLU A 80 -11.47 -12.71 10.69
CA GLU A 80 -10.04 -13.05 10.80
C GLU A 80 -9.49 -12.90 12.22
N GLY A 81 -10.25 -12.30 13.12
CA GLY A 81 -9.82 -12.01 14.48
C GLY A 81 -8.98 -10.74 14.56
N ARG A 82 -7.70 -10.87 14.84
CA ARG A 82 -6.79 -9.73 15.01
C ARG A 82 -5.98 -9.46 13.75
N ILE A 83 -5.44 -8.24 13.64
CA ILE A 83 -4.49 -7.87 12.60
C ILE A 83 -3.09 -7.78 13.22
N ASP A 84 -2.18 -8.64 12.78
CA ASP A 84 -0.79 -8.67 13.26
C ASP A 84 0.14 -7.80 12.43
N ILE A 85 -0.14 -7.70 11.14
CA ILE A 85 0.68 -6.97 10.16
C ILE A 85 -0.23 -6.04 9.38
N LEU A 86 0.17 -4.76 9.29
CA LEU A 86 -0.43 -3.79 8.39
C LEU A 86 0.59 -3.45 7.29
N VAL A 87 0.19 -3.56 6.04
CA VAL A 87 0.95 -3.06 4.89
C VAL A 87 0.17 -1.92 4.24
N ASN A 88 0.58 -0.69 4.51
CA ASN A 88 0.10 0.50 3.82
C ASN A 88 0.76 0.57 2.45
N ASN A 89 0.09 0.02 1.44
CA ASN A 89 0.57 -0.03 0.06
C ASN A 89 -0.31 0.78 -0.90
N ALA A 90 -1.58 1.03 -0.57
CA ALA A 90 -2.42 1.88 -1.39
C ALA A 90 -1.74 3.22 -1.64
N GLY A 91 -1.60 3.58 -2.91
CA GLY A 91 -0.95 4.81 -3.31
C GLY A 91 -1.16 5.08 -4.79
N VAL A 92 -1.01 6.34 -5.16
CA VAL A 92 -1.18 6.83 -6.53
C VAL A 92 -0.02 7.74 -6.90
N CYS A 93 0.27 7.79 -8.20
CA CYS A 93 1.20 8.75 -8.78
C CYS A 93 0.67 9.20 -10.13
N ARG A 94 0.29 10.47 -10.24
CA ARG A 94 0.03 11.14 -11.51
C ARG A 94 1.27 11.92 -11.88
N LEU A 95 1.83 11.59 -13.03
CA LEU A 95 3.06 12.25 -13.51
C LEU A 95 2.73 13.54 -14.24
N GLY A 96 3.51 14.59 -13.99
CA GLY A 96 3.37 15.88 -14.62
C GLY A 96 4.48 16.84 -14.19
N SER A 97 4.56 17.99 -14.87
CA SER A 97 5.39 19.10 -14.38
C SER A 97 4.79 19.67 -13.10
N PHE A 98 5.62 20.00 -12.13
CA PHE A 98 5.16 20.60 -10.87
C PHE A 98 4.36 21.89 -11.11
N LEU A 99 4.74 22.70 -12.10
CA LEU A 99 4.07 23.95 -12.40
C LEU A 99 2.72 23.77 -13.10
N ASP A 100 2.50 22.63 -13.75
CA ASP A 100 1.28 22.32 -14.50
C ASP A 100 0.33 21.42 -13.69
N MET A 101 0.77 20.93 -12.53
CA MET A 101 -0.06 20.07 -11.68
C MET A 101 -1.20 20.88 -11.07
N SER A 102 -2.42 20.40 -11.24
CA SER A 102 -3.61 21.04 -10.68
C SER A 102 -3.67 20.85 -9.15
N ASP A 103 -4.41 21.74 -8.50
CA ASP A 103 -4.70 21.59 -7.06
C ASP A 103 -5.46 20.29 -6.77
N GLU A 104 -6.33 19.86 -7.68
CA GLU A 104 -7.06 18.58 -7.58
C GLU A 104 -6.11 17.39 -7.64
N ASP A 105 -5.11 17.42 -8.51
CA ASP A 105 -4.10 16.35 -8.57
C ASP A 105 -3.24 16.30 -7.31
N ARG A 106 -2.83 17.47 -6.82
CA ARG A 106 -2.13 17.58 -5.52
C ARG A 106 -2.98 16.97 -4.40
N ASP A 107 -4.23 17.40 -4.27
CA ASP A 107 -5.12 16.96 -3.21
C ASP A 107 -5.41 15.46 -3.33
N PHE A 108 -5.58 14.94 -4.54
CA PHE A 108 -5.73 13.51 -4.78
C PHE A 108 -4.51 12.70 -4.28
N HIS A 109 -3.29 13.19 -4.50
CA HIS A 109 -2.10 12.52 -3.96
C HIS A 109 -2.04 12.58 -2.44
N ILE A 110 -2.32 13.74 -1.85
CA ILE A 110 -2.32 13.93 -0.39
C ILE A 110 -3.37 13.05 0.26
N ASP A 111 -4.57 13.00 -0.30
CA ASP A 111 -5.69 12.25 0.25
C ASP A 111 -5.43 10.74 0.28
N ILE A 112 -4.79 10.19 -0.74
CA ILE A 112 -4.50 8.76 -0.79
C ILE A 112 -3.19 8.44 -0.08
N ASN A 113 -2.08 9.11 -0.47
CA ASN A 113 -0.75 8.71 -0.04
C ASN A 113 -0.42 9.13 1.40
N ILE A 114 -1.13 10.14 1.94
CA ILE A 114 -0.90 10.64 3.29
C ILE A 114 -2.11 10.36 4.18
N LYS A 115 -3.28 10.93 3.87
CA LYS A 115 -4.47 10.76 4.70
C LYS A 115 -4.96 9.30 4.70
N GLY A 116 -4.87 8.60 3.55
CA GLY A 116 -5.21 7.18 3.47
C GLY A 116 -4.37 6.31 4.40
N VAL A 117 -3.05 6.51 4.39
CA VAL A 117 -2.11 5.83 5.30
C VAL A 117 -2.45 6.13 6.76
N TRP A 118 -2.74 7.40 7.08
CA TRP A 118 -3.17 7.82 8.41
C TRP A 118 -4.46 7.11 8.85
N ASN A 119 -5.49 7.12 8.01
CA ASN A 119 -6.81 6.56 8.32
C ASN A 119 -6.72 5.06 8.65
N VAL A 120 -6.02 4.29 7.80
CA VAL A 120 -5.87 2.84 7.99
C VAL A 120 -5.02 2.55 9.24
N THR A 121 -3.92 3.26 9.41
CA THR A 121 -3.05 3.09 10.58
C THR A 121 -3.80 3.40 11.86
N LYS A 122 -4.55 4.52 11.91
CA LYS A 122 -5.36 4.91 13.07
C LYS A 122 -6.42 3.87 13.44
N ALA A 123 -6.97 3.16 12.46
CA ALA A 123 -7.98 2.11 12.69
C ALA A 123 -7.39 0.80 13.23
N VAL A 124 -6.12 0.51 12.95
CA VAL A 124 -5.46 -0.76 13.34
C VAL A 124 -4.58 -0.61 14.58
N LEU A 125 -3.87 0.49 14.71
CA LEU A 125 -2.82 0.72 15.69
C LEU A 125 -3.26 0.57 17.17
N PRO A 126 -4.46 1.02 17.61
CA PRO A 126 -4.86 0.92 19.02
C PRO A 126 -4.80 -0.50 19.58
N GLU A 127 -5.21 -1.49 18.81
CA GLU A 127 -5.16 -2.89 19.25
C GLU A 127 -3.74 -3.45 19.26
N MET A 128 -2.90 -3.05 18.31
CA MET A 128 -1.49 -3.42 18.31
C MET A 128 -0.78 -2.87 19.56
N ILE A 129 -1.08 -1.63 19.94
CA ILE A 129 -0.56 -1.01 21.16
C ILE A 129 -1.04 -1.75 22.40
N ALA A 130 -2.35 -2.01 22.51
CA ALA A 130 -2.95 -2.67 23.69
C ALA A 130 -2.33 -4.04 23.97
N ARG A 131 -2.00 -4.82 22.93
CA ARG A 131 -1.35 -6.13 23.06
C ARG A 131 0.19 -6.09 22.99
N LYS A 132 0.78 -4.91 22.78
CA LYS A 132 2.25 -4.70 22.61
C LYS A 132 2.87 -5.58 21.51
N ASP A 133 2.10 -5.92 20.48
CA ASP A 133 2.54 -6.74 19.33
C ASP A 133 1.85 -6.29 18.06
N GLY A 134 2.62 -6.02 17.03
CA GLY A 134 2.18 -5.64 15.70
C GLY A 134 3.36 -5.21 14.84
N ARG A 135 3.14 -5.22 13.54
CA ARG A 135 4.13 -4.73 12.54
C ARG A 135 3.41 -3.86 11.54
N ILE A 136 3.97 -2.71 11.26
CA ILE A 136 3.44 -1.78 10.26
C ILE A 136 4.52 -1.52 9.22
N VAL A 137 4.17 -1.75 7.96
CA VAL A 137 5.01 -1.46 6.79
C VAL A 137 4.39 -0.30 6.04
N MET A 138 5.19 0.73 5.79
CA MET A 138 4.83 1.86 4.96
C MET A 138 5.53 1.73 3.61
N MET A 139 4.77 1.62 2.52
CA MET A 139 5.35 1.64 1.18
C MET A 139 5.75 3.08 0.85
N SER A 140 7.01 3.24 0.48
CA SER A 140 7.58 4.52 0.06
C SER A 140 8.25 4.34 -1.31
N SER A 141 8.82 5.39 -1.85
CA SER A 141 9.51 5.37 -3.13
C SER A 141 10.94 5.87 -2.98
N VAL A 142 11.85 5.25 -3.72
CA VAL A 142 13.25 5.71 -3.82
C VAL A 142 13.39 7.05 -4.54
N THR A 143 12.37 7.46 -5.31
CA THR A 143 12.40 8.73 -6.03
C THR A 143 12.21 9.94 -5.10
N GLY A 144 11.63 9.75 -3.92
CA GLY A 144 11.41 10.83 -2.96
C GLY A 144 12.70 11.45 -2.42
N ASP A 145 13.70 10.61 -2.12
CA ASP A 145 14.94 11.05 -1.48
C ASP A 145 16.13 11.14 -2.44
N MET A 146 16.08 10.45 -3.59
CA MET A 146 17.25 10.24 -4.44
C MET A 146 17.13 10.84 -5.84
N VAL A 147 15.92 11.09 -6.34
CA VAL A 147 15.69 11.59 -7.71
C VAL A 147 14.54 12.58 -7.72
N ALA A 148 14.84 13.83 -8.05
CA ALA A 148 13.84 14.83 -8.43
C ALA A 148 13.83 14.92 -9.95
N GLU A 149 12.78 14.41 -10.60
CA GLU A 149 12.53 14.61 -12.02
C GLU A 149 11.40 15.61 -12.20
N SER A 150 11.73 16.76 -12.79
CA SER A 150 10.73 17.79 -13.07
C SER A 150 9.79 17.42 -14.23
N ASN A 151 10.25 16.56 -15.15
CA ASN A 151 9.45 16.07 -16.27
C ASN A 151 10.04 14.75 -16.82
N PRO A 152 9.45 13.59 -16.54
CA PRO A 152 9.91 12.31 -17.08
C PRO A 152 9.82 12.22 -18.61
N ALA A 153 8.89 12.95 -19.22
CA ALA A 153 8.73 12.97 -20.68
C ALA A 153 9.80 13.81 -21.38
N ALA A 154 10.44 14.74 -20.67
CA ALA A 154 11.54 15.56 -21.20
C ALA A 154 12.93 14.96 -20.94
N SER A 155 13.01 13.86 -20.17
CA SER A 155 14.26 13.15 -19.97
C SER A 155 14.65 12.44 -21.28
N PRO A 156 15.76 12.82 -21.95
CA PRO A 156 16.22 12.07 -23.09
C PRO A 156 16.47 10.64 -22.64
N ARG A 157 15.92 9.66 -23.37
CA ARG A 157 16.17 8.23 -23.13
C ARG A 157 17.65 8.03 -22.88
N ARG A 158 18.01 7.74 -21.64
CA ARG A 158 19.39 7.39 -21.32
C ARG A 158 19.68 6.07 -22.01
N SER A 159 20.45 6.14 -23.10
CA SER A 159 21.07 4.96 -23.65
C SER A 159 21.86 4.28 -22.51
N ALA A 160 21.64 2.99 -22.33
CA ALA A 160 22.40 2.17 -21.39
C ALA A 160 23.91 2.39 -21.65
N GLY A 161 24.61 3.10 -20.78
CA GLY A 161 26.05 3.24 -20.96
C GLY A 161 26.77 4.39 -20.27
N SER A 162 26.14 5.31 -19.56
CA SER A 162 26.92 6.38 -18.90
C SER A 162 26.86 6.29 -17.38
N ARG A 163 27.92 5.78 -16.77
CA ARG A 163 28.19 6.02 -15.35
C ARG A 163 28.46 7.51 -15.17
N ARG A 164 27.65 8.20 -14.42
CA ARG A 164 27.98 9.56 -13.96
C ARG A 164 28.70 9.47 -12.61
N THR A 165 29.99 9.75 -12.64
CA THR A 165 30.68 10.39 -11.52
C THR A 165 30.39 11.89 -11.65
N GLY A 166 29.61 12.48 -10.78
CA GLY A 166 29.36 13.92 -10.83
C GLY A 166 28.60 14.39 -9.59
N GLY A 167 29.26 15.20 -8.79
CA GLY A 167 28.77 15.77 -7.55
C GLY A 167 27.54 16.64 -7.74
N LEU A 168 26.77 16.74 -6.64
CA LEU A 168 25.58 17.59 -6.51
C LEU A 168 25.95 19.07 -6.77
N PRO A 169 25.15 19.84 -7.52
CA PRO A 169 25.31 21.27 -7.57
C PRO A 169 24.92 21.86 -6.22
N ARG A 170 25.79 22.71 -5.68
CA ARG A 170 25.48 23.54 -4.51
C ARG A 170 24.47 24.60 -4.92
N ILE A 171 23.35 24.66 -4.21
CA ILE A 171 22.39 25.75 -4.29
C ILE A 171 23.01 26.92 -3.51
N GLY A 172 23.32 28.02 -4.21
CA GLY A 172 23.69 29.28 -3.62
C GLY A 172 22.46 30.12 -3.25
#